data_e0fa3d895f2916641dd0e4f5975bc0b7
#
_entry.id   e0fa3d895f2916641dd0e4f5975bc0b7
#
_cell.length_a   1.000
_cell.length_b   1.000
_cell.length_c   1.000
_cell.angle_alpha   90.00
_cell.angle_beta   90.00
_cell.angle_gamma   90.00
#
_symmetry.space_group_name_H-M   'P 1'
#
loop_
_entity.id
_entity.type
_entity.pdbx_description
1 polymer ?
#
loop_
_entity_poly.entity_id
_entity_poly.type
_entity_poly.pdbx_seq_one_letter_code
_entity_poly.pdbx_strand_id
1 'polypeptide(L)'
;MILGWATSSRPLALRMVNMEQDERGAQDRELFSRIAPEAGLLLGAGRAILLQLAHPQIGLAIANHSDFAMNPLSRLVHTLGYIYALSNGTEEQQRTIVDYVDSAHASVRGSRDVEQGAPAYSALDPKLQLWVAATLYDSARMIAGQVLPNAGPQDEEDLYRQYARLGDALQMPEHFWPENLRAFDNYFDRTLENLVV
;
A
#
# COMPACT_ATOMS: atom_id res chain seq x y z
N MET A 1 -28.51 15.52 -64.81
CA MET A 1 -28.28 14.71 -63.58
C MET A 1 -26.76 14.50 -63.47
N ILE A 2 -26.07 15.39 -62.73
CA ILE A 2 -24.61 15.33 -62.57
C ILE A 2 -24.38 15.26 -61.05
N LEU A 3 -23.92 14.07 -60.61
CA LEU A 3 -23.52 13.80 -59.25
C LEU A 3 -22.12 14.41 -59.02
N GLY A 4 -22.07 15.47 -58.21
CA GLY A 4 -20.80 16.03 -57.75
C GLY A 4 -20.19 15.18 -56.63
N TRP A 5 -19.03 14.62 -56.92
CA TRP A 5 -18.16 13.99 -55.93
C TRP A 5 -17.32 15.10 -55.25
N ALA A 6 -17.75 15.50 -54.06
CA ALA A 6 -16.92 16.34 -53.19
C ALA A 6 -15.95 15.41 -52.43
N THR A 7 -14.78 15.17 -53.01
CA THR A 7 -13.66 14.61 -52.27
C THR A 7 -13.09 15.68 -51.34
N SER A 8 -13.47 15.64 -50.07
CA SER A 8 -12.83 16.43 -49.04
C SER A 8 -11.40 15.91 -48.79
N SER A 9 -10.47 16.39 -49.64
CA SER A 9 -9.05 16.19 -49.43
C SER A 9 -8.55 17.17 -48.36
N ARG A 10 -8.53 16.78 -47.11
CA ARG A 10 -7.79 17.52 -46.08
C ARG A 10 -6.33 17.66 -46.52
N PRO A 11 -5.70 18.83 -46.39
CA PRO A 11 -4.31 19.06 -46.78
C PRO A 11 -3.38 18.02 -46.12
N LEU A 12 -2.40 17.53 -46.85
CA LEU A 12 -1.44 16.49 -46.41
C LEU A 12 -0.76 16.91 -45.08
N ALA A 13 -0.47 18.23 -44.93
CA ALA A 13 0.09 18.82 -43.73
C ALA A 13 -0.81 18.65 -42.49
N LEU A 14 -2.13 18.75 -42.63
CA LEU A 14 -3.07 18.55 -41.53
C LEU A 14 -3.17 17.07 -41.11
N ARG A 15 -2.99 16.15 -42.04
CA ARG A 15 -2.92 14.72 -41.79
C ARG A 15 -1.63 14.36 -41.01
N MET A 16 -0.49 14.94 -41.40
CA MET A 16 0.79 14.70 -40.73
C MET A 16 0.78 15.24 -39.31
N VAL A 17 0.25 16.45 -39.07
CA VAL A 17 0.13 17.02 -37.74
C VAL A 17 -0.78 16.18 -36.85
N ASN A 18 -1.91 15.68 -37.39
CA ASN A 18 -2.80 14.80 -36.61
C ASN A 18 -2.17 13.44 -36.30
N MET A 19 -1.38 12.89 -37.22
CA MET A 19 -0.64 11.63 -36.98
C MET A 19 0.45 11.79 -35.92
N GLU A 20 1.23 12.88 -35.94
CA GLU A 20 2.23 13.17 -34.92
C GLU A 20 1.59 13.42 -33.53
N GLN A 21 0.41 14.04 -33.47
CA GLN A 21 -0.33 14.23 -32.22
C GLN A 21 -0.90 12.90 -31.70
N ASP A 22 -1.37 12.02 -32.58
CA ASP A 22 -1.88 10.70 -32.21
C ASP A 22 -0.74 9.78 -31.72
N GLU A 23 0.42 9.83 -32.37
CA GLU A 23 1.59 9.05 -31.96
C GLU A 23 2.15 9.53 -30.60
N ARG A 24 2.25 10.85 -30.38
CA ARG A 24 2.63 11.42 -29.07
C ARG A 24 1.63 11.06 -28.00
N GLY A 25 0.34 11.18 -28.26
CA GLY A 25 -0.71 10.77 -27.34
C GLY A 25 -0.71 9.27 -27.03
N ALA A 26 -0.28 8.42 -27.96
CA ALA A 26 -0.10 7.00 -27.71
C ALA A 26 1.14 6.72 -26.84
N GLN A 27 2.27 7.39 -27.11
CA GLN A 27 3.49 7.31 -26.31
C GLN A 27 3.28 7.83 -24.89
N ASP A 28 2.56 8.95 -24.73
CA ASP A 28 2.23 9.51 -23.42
C ASP A 28 1.33 8.57 -22.61
N ARG A 29 0.34 7.92 -23.24
CA ARG A 29 -0.50 6.90 -22.60
C ARG A 29 0.29 5.66 -22.20
N GLU A 30 1.22 5.20 -23.04
CA GLU A 30 2.08 4.06 -22.73
C GLU A 30 3.02 4.38 -21.57
N LEU A 31 3.66 5.56 -21.58
CA LEU A 31 4.50 6.01 -20.48
C LEU A 31 3.72 6.12 -19.17
N PHE A 32 2.54 6.74 -19.22
CA PHE A 32 1.65 6.86 -18.06
C PHE A 32 1.22 5.50 -17.51
N SER A 33 0.85 4.53 -18.38
CA SER A 33 0.46 3.19 -17.97
C SER A 33 1.59 2.40 -17.30
N ARG A 34 2.84 2.74 -17.58
CA ARG A 34 4.03 2.14 -16.94
C ARG A 34 4.39 2.79 -15.63
N ILE A 35 4.22 4.11 -15.49
CA ILE A 35 4.62 4.87 -14.30
C ILE A 35 3.50 4.91 -13.26
N ALA A 36 2.24 4.96 -13.70
CA ALA A 36 1.10 5.11 -12.79
C ALA A 36 0.99 4.00 -11.72
N PRO A 37 1.23 2.70 -12.01
CA PRO A 37 1.22 1.67 -10.99
C PRO A 37 2.31 1.86 -9.93
N GLU A 38 3.52 2.28 -10.34
CA GLU A 38 4.64 2.53 -9.43
C GLU A 38 4.38 3.76 -8.55
N ALA A 39 3.88 4.85 -9.15
CA ALA A 39 3.47 6.04 -8.41
C ALA A 39 2.32 5.73 -7.44
N GLY A 40 1.34 4.93 -7.87
CA GLY A 40 0.25 4.45 -7.03
C GLY A 40 0.77 3.67 -5.82
N LEU A 41 1.72 2.76 -6.03
CA LEU A 41 2.34 1.98 -4.95
C LEU A 41 3.03 2.88 -3.92
N LEU A 42 3.77 3.89 -4.38
CA LEU A 42 4.42 4.87 -3.50
C LEU A 42 3.41 5.71 -2.71
N LEU A 43 2.33 6.15 -3.34
CA LEU A 43 1.26 6.89 -2.69
C LEU A 43 0.52 6.04 -1.65
N GLY A 44 0.22 4.78 -1.98
CA GLY A 44 -0.40 3.83 -1.06
C GLY A 44 0.48 3.55 0.15
N ALA A 45 1.77 3.32 -0.07
CA ALA A 45 2.74 3.12 1.01
C ALA A 45 2.90 4.38 1.88
N GLY A 46 2.94 5.57 1.28
CA GLY A 46 2.95 6.84 2.01
C GLY A 46 1.73 7.01 2.90
N ARG A 47 0.53 6.72 2.38
CA ARG A 47 -0.72 6.74 3.16
C ARG A 47 -0.68 5.76 4.33
N ALA A 48 -0.25 4.51 4.08
CA ALA A 48 -0.13 3.51 5.13
C ALA A 48 0.80 3.96 6.26
N ILE A 49 1.96 4.51 5.92
CA ILE A 49 2.92 5.03 6.90
C ILE A 49 2.31 6.18 7.72
N LEU A 50 1.60 7.11 7.10
CA LEU A 50 0.95 8.21 7.83
C LEU A 50 -0.11 7.71 8.81
N LEU A 51 -0.92 6.72 8.44
CA LEU A 51 -1.89 6.06 9.32
C LEU A 51 -1.22 5.32 10.49
N GLN A 52 -0.08 4.68 10.23
CA GLN A 52 0.73 4.04 11.27
C GLN A 52 1.30 5.06 12.25
N LEU A 53 1.84 6.17 11.75
CA LEU A 53 2.36 7.26 12.58
C LEU A 53 1.29 7.95 13.44
N ALA A 54 0.06 8.04 12.93
CA ALA A 54 -1.07 8.60 13.66
C ALA A 54 -1.47 7.74 14.88
N HIS A 55 -1.11 6.43 14.91
CA HIS A 55 -1.39 5.59 16.06
C HIS A 55 -0.38 5.89 17.19
N PRO A 56 -0.82 6.29 18.41
CA PRO A 56 0.07 6.81 19.46
C PRO A 56 1.22 5.87 19.80
N GLN A 57 0.95 4.58 19.97
CA GLN A 57 1.97 3.58 20.32
C GLN A 57 2.94 3.31 19.18
N ILE A 58 2.45 3.25 17.92
CA ILE A 58 3.29 3.01 16.76
C ILE A 58 4.11 4.26 16.44
N GLY A 59 3.51 5.45 16.46
CA GLY A 59 4.22 6.70 16.28
C GLY A 59 5.36 6.87 17.28
N LEU A 60 5.09 6.56 18.56
CA LEU A 60 6.10 6.61 19.61
C LEU A 60 7.20 5.55 19.42
N ALA A 61 6.85 4.33 19.01
CA ALA A 61 7.81 3.28 18.69
C ALA A 61 8.73 3.70 17.53
N ILE A 62 8.16 4.29 16.48
CA ILE A 62 8.93 4.80 15.33
C ILE A 62 9.84 5.95 15.75
N ALA A 63 9.35 6.90 16.55
CA ALA A 63 10.13 8.03 17.02
C ALA A 63 11.34 7.60 17.87
N ASN A 64 11.20 6.54 18.67
CA ASN A 64 12.25 6.11 19.60
C ASN A 64 13.22 5.07 19.02
N HIS A 65 12.82 4.32 17.98
CA HIS A 65 13.59 3.17 17.48
C HIS A 65 13.90 3.22 15.99
N SER A 66 13.45 4.26 15.28
CA SER A 66 13.65 4.38 13.85
C SER A 66 14.30 5.71 13.49
N ASP A 67 15.14 5.69 12.48
CA ASP A 67 15.67 6.88 11.82
C ASP A 67 14.69 7.48 10.79
N PHE A 68 13.42 7.14 10.88
CA PHE A 68 12.37 7.53 9.92
C PHE A 68 12.37 9.04 9.61
N ALA A 69 12.55 9.87 10.63
CA ALA A 69 12.57 11.33 10.44
C ALA A 69 13.72 11.80 9.54
N MET A 70 14.84 11.07 9.55
CA MET A 70 16.04 11.36 8.75
C MET A 70 16.07 10.56 7.45
N ASN A 71 15.46 9.37 7.42
CA ASN A 71 15.50 8.47 6.27
C ASN A 71 14.16 7.73 6.06
N PRO A 72 13.08 8.43 5.69
CA PRO A 72 11.76 7.84 5.51
C PRO A 72 11.71 6.80 4.38
N LEU A 73 12.57 6.94 3.37
CA LEU A 73 12.62 6.01 2.24
C LEU A 73 13.15 4.62 2.65
N SER A 74 14.03 4.54 3.65
CA SER A 74 14.53 3.26 4.15
C SER A 74 13.39 2.37 4.67
N ARG A 75 12.49 2.93 5.48
CA ARG A 75 11.31 2.21 5.98
C ARG A 75 10.39 1.75 4.85
N LEU A 76 10.18 2.62 3.86
CA LEU A 76 9.38 2.28 2.67
C LEU A 76 9.98 1.08 1.93
N VAL A 77 11.29 1.13 1.63
CA VAL A 77 12.00 0.07 0.91
C VAL A 77 11.95 -1.25 1.69
N HIS A 78 12.16 -1.23 3.02
CA HIS A 78 12.07 -2.42 3.86
C HIS A 78 10.64 -3.01 3.87
N THR A 79 9.61 -2.18 3.97
CA THR A 79 8.22 -2.61 3.95
C THR A 79 7.84 -3.23 2.60
N LEU A 80 8.20 -2.58 1.49
CA LEU A 80 7.96 -3.11 0.15
C LEU A 80 8.74 -4.40 -0.10
N GLY A 81 9.99 -4.47 0.37
CA GLY A 81 10.82 -5.68 0.31
C GLY A 81 10.20 -6.85 1.07
N TYR A 82 9.66 -6.60 2.26
CA TYR A 82 8.93 -7.59 3.05
C TYR A 82 7.69 -8.10 2.31
N ILE A 83 6.83 -7.19 1.83
CA ILE A 83 5.63 -7.56 1.07
C ILE A 83 6.01 -8.37 -0.18
N TYR A 84 7.02 -7.91 -0.93
CA TYR A 84 7.47 -8.58 -2.16
C TYR A 84 8.01 -9.98 -1.86
N ALA A 85 8.85 -10.13 -0.84
CA ALA A 85 9.42 -11.42 -0.46
C ALA A 85 8.34 -12.42 -0.03
N LEU A 86 7.34 -11.99 0.75
CA LEU A 86 6.23 -12.85 1.15
C LEU A 86 5.31 -13.23 -0.02
N SER A 87 5.13 -12.34 -0.98
CA SER A 87 4.23 -12.59 -2.12
C SER A 87 4.87 -13.41 -3.24
N ASN A 88 6.17 -13.24 -3.47
CA ASN A 88 6.87 -13.78 -4.65
C ASN A 88 8.11 -14.63 -4.32
N GLY A 89 8.55 -14.63 -3.07
CA GLY A 89 9.75 -15.32 -2.65
C GLY A 89 9.56 -16.84 -2.53
N THR A 90 10.66 -17.58 -2.60
CA THR A 90 10.69 -18.99 -2.21
C THR A 90 10.41 -19.13 -0.72
N GLU A 91 10.05 -20.34 -0.26
CA GLU A 91 9.85 -20.61 1.17
C GLU A 91 11.05 -20.24 2.04
N GLU A 92 12.27 -20.40 1.52
CA GLU A 92 13.50 -20.02 2.21
C GLU A 92 13.63 -18.50 2.32
N GLN A 93 13.31 -17.76 1.25
CA GLN A 93 13.31 -16.30 1.25
C GLN A 93 12.21 -15.74 2.18
N GLN A 94 11.03 -16.35 2.17
CA GLN A 94 9.94 -15.96 3.07
C GLN A 94 10.35 -16.17 4.54
N ARG A 95 10.92 -17.32 4.89
CA ARG A 95 11.44 -17.57 6.24
C ARG A 95 12.51 -16.57 6.64
N THR A 96 13.48 -16.33 5.75
CA THR A 96 14.57 -15.38 6.02
C THR A 96 14.06 -13.97 6.31
N ILE A 97 13.09 -13.49 5.55
CA ILE A 97 12.54 -12.14 5.77
C ILE A 97 11.69 -12.06 7.05
N VAL A 98 10.95 -13.12 7.39
CA VAL A 98 10.20 -13.20 8.65
C VAL A 98 11.17 -13.17 9.84
N ASP A 99 12.19 -14.00 9.86
CA ASP A 99 13.21 -14.03 10.93
C ASP A 99 13.92 -12.68 11.08
N TYR A 100 14.18 -12.00 9.96
CA TYR A 100 14.77 -10.65 9.97
C TYR A 100 13.85 -9.64 10.65
N VAL A 101 12.56 -9.63 10.27
CA VAL A 101 11.58 -8.71 10.83
C VAL A 101 11.35 -8.99 12.32
N ASP A 102 11.27 -10.25 12.70
CA ASP A 102 11.13 -10.66 14.10
C ASP A 102 12.28 -10.18 14.95
N SER A 103 13.50 -10.37 14.47
CA SER A 103 14.71 -9.91 15.14
C SER A 103 14.73 -8.40 15.30
N ALA A 104 14.30 -7.66 14.27
CA ALA A 104 14.17 -6.22 14.31
C ALA A 104 13.11 -5.75 15.30
N HIS A 105 11.96 -6.42 15.36
CA HIS A 105 10.85 -6.09 16.26
C HIS A 105 11.12 -6.45 17.72
N ALA A 106 11.93 -7.45 18.00
CA ALA A 106 12.18 -7.95 19.37
C ALA A 106 12.71 -6.87 20.32
N SER A 107 13.48 -5.93 19.83
CA SER A 107 14.04 -4.82 20.60
C SER A 107 13.13 -3.59 20.69
N VAL A 108 12.09 -3.50 19.86
CA VAL A 108 11.20 -2.33 19.75
C VAL A 108 10.11 -2.40 20.81
N ARG A 109 10.40 -1.85 21.97
CA ARG A 109 9.47 -1.80 23.12
C ARG A 109 9.76 -0.60 24.02
N GLY A 110 8.74 -0.09 24.68
CA GLY A 110 8.86 0.97 25.67
C GLY A 110 7.84 0.81 26.78
N SER A 111 8.24 1.13 28.01
CA SER A 111 7.34 1.18 29.17
C SER A 111 6.48 2.44 29.14
N ARG A 112 5.37 2.38 29.87
CA ARG A 112 4.50 3.55 30.07
C ARG A 112 5.26 4.65 30.81
N ASP A 113 5.22 5.86 30.27
CA ASP A 113 5.67 7.05 30.95
C ASP A 113 4.45 7.86 31.41
N VAL A 114 4.21 7.85 32.72
CA VAL A 114 3.04 8.52 33.30
C VAL A 114 3.21 10.03 33.37
N GLU A 115 4.45 10.52 33.47
CA GLU A 115 4.74 11.96 33.56
C GLU A 115 4.52 12.63 32.21
N GLN A 116 4.87 11.94 31.12
CA GLN A 116 4.69 12.43 29.76
C GLN A 116 3.37 11.96 29.12
N GLY A 117 2.60 11.14 29.83
CA GLY A 117 1.35 10.56 29.30
C GLY A 117 1.58 9.55 28.17
N ALA A 118 2.80 9.04 28.00
CA ALA A 118 3.14 8.15 26.92
C ALA A 118 2.71 6.70 27.21
N PRO A 119 2.04 6.02 26.26
CA PRO A 119 1.61 4.63 26.44
C PRO A 119 2.79 3.66 26.33
N ALA A 120 2.70 2.52 26.99
CA ALA A 120 3.59 1.39 26.72
C ALA A 120 3.36 0.86 25.30
N TYR A 121 4.41 0.36 24.65
CA TYR A 121 4.32 -0.23 23.31
C TYR A 121 5.28 -1.41 23.15
N SER A 122 4.95 -2.30 22.23
CA SER A 122 5.81 -3.37 21.75
C SER A 122 5.50 -3.65 20.28
N ALA A 123 6.52 -3.75 19.43
CA ALA A 123 6.31 -4.15 18.03
C ALA A 123 5.83 -5.61 17.90
N LEU A 124 5.92 -6.41 18.95
CA LEU A 124 5.35 -7.76 19.02
C LEU A 124 3.92 -7.78 19.57
N ASP A 125 3.29 -6.63 19.82
CA ASP A 125 1.87 -6.59 20.22
C ASP A 125 1.00 -6.91 18.98
N PRO A 126 0.21 -8.00 19.00
CA PRO A 126 -0.62 -8.38 17.87
C PRO A 126 -1.61 -7.30 17.42
N LYS A 127 -2.08 -6.45 18.32
CA LYS A 127 -3.00 -5.34 17.99
C LYS A 127 -2.31 -4.27 17.16
N LEU A 128 -1.06 -3.97 17.48
CA LEU A 128 -0.27 -3.01 16.71
C LEU A 128 0.14 -3.60 15.36
N GLN A 129 0.49 -4.88 15.32
CA GLN A 129 0.77 -5.60 14.08
C GLN A 129 -0.45 -5.66 13.17
N LEU A 130 -1.64 -5.95 13.72
CA LEU A 130 -2.90 -5.92 12.98
C LEU A 130 -3.15 -4.54 12.36
N TRP A 131 -2.94 -3.45 13.12
CA TRP A 131 -3.13 -2.11 12.59
C TRP A 131 -2.14 -1.82 11.44
N VAL A 132 -0.87 -2.20 11.59
CA VAL A 132 0.13 -2.05 10.51
C VAL A 132 -0.30 -2.80 9.26
N ALA A 133 -0.67 -4.08 9.36
CA ALA A 133 -1.12 -4.89 8.23
C ALA A 133 -2.43 -4.33 7.61
N ALA A 134 -3.36 -3.86 8.44
CA ALA A 134 -4.62 -3.26 8.00
C ALA A 134 -4.40 -1.97 7.19
N THR A 135 -3.48 -1.10 7.63
CA THR A 135 -3.16 0.13 6.87
C THR A 135 -2.52 -0.17 5.53
N LEU A 136 -1.72 -1.22 5.44
CA LEU A 136 -1.13 -1.68 4.17
C LEU A 136 -2.21 -2.22 3.23
N TYR A 137 -3.10 -3.10 3.72
CA TYR A 137 -4.20 -3.63 2.93
C TYR A 137 -5.15 -2.53 2.43
N ASP A 138 -5.63 -1.67 3.32
CA ASP A 138 -6.58 -0.62 2.96
C ASP A 138 -5.99 0.38 1.96
N SER A 139 -4.70 0.69 2.09
CA SER A 139 -3.99 1.51 1.12
C SER A 139 -3.81 0.81 -0.23
N ALA A 140 -3.51 -0.49 -0.24
CA ALA A 140 -3.41 -1.29 -1.46
C ALA A 140 -4.77 -1.41 -2.17
N ARG A 141 -5.85 -1.67 -1.41
CA ARG A 141 -7.24 -1.72 -1.91
C ARG A 141 -7.63 -0.41 -2.58
N MET A 142 -7.34 0.72 -1.92
CA MET A 142 -7.62 2.05 -2.47
C MET A 142 -6.89 2.29 -3.79
N ILE A 143 -5.61 1.94 -3.88
CA ILE A 143 -4.82 2.10 -5.11
C ILE A 143 -5.30 1.14 -6.19
N ALA A 144 -5.57 -0.13 -5.86
CA ALA A 144 -6.09 -1.10 -6.82
C ALA A 144 -7.38 -0.60 -7.48
N GLY A 145 -8.30 -0.02 -6.70
CA GLY A 145 -9.53 0.57 -7.22
C GLY A 145 -9.32 1.76 -8.18
N GLN A 146 -8.17 2.43 -8.12
CA GLN A 146 -7.83 3.55 -9.00
C GLN A 146 -7.08 3.12 -10.27
N VAL A 147 -6.19 2.13 -10.16
CA VAL A 147 -5.29 1.74 -11.26
C VAL A 147 -5.71 0.47 -11.98
N LEU A 148 -6.62 -0.33 -11.41
CA LEU A 148 -7.15 -1.56 -12.00
C LEU A 148 -8.65 -1.39 -12.34
N PRO A 149 -9.01 -0.72 -13.44
CA PRO A 149 -10.40 -0.36 -13.75
C PRO A 149 -11.32 -1.57 -13.96
N ASN A 150 -10.75 -2.76 -14.13
CA ASN A 150 -11.50 -4.02 -14.32
C ASN A 150 -11.42 -4.96 -13.11
N ALA A 151 -10.87 -4.51 -11.95
CA ALA A 151 -10.86 -5.30 -10.75
C ALA A 151 -12.29 -5.56 -10.27
N GLY A 152 -12.62 -6.83 -10.11
CA GLY A 152 -13.93 -7.28 -9.64
C GLY A 152 -13.92 -7.66 -8.15
N PRO A 153 -15.09 -8.03 -7.61
CA PRO A 153 -15.20 -8.46 -6.20
C PRO A 153 -14.28 -9.64 -5.85
N GLN A 154 -14.01 -10.52 -6.81
CA GLN A 154 -13.11 -11.65 -6.60
C GLN A 154 -11.66 -11.19 -6.41
N ASP A 155 -11.22 -10.18 -7.17
CA ASP A 155 -9.87 -9.62 -7.05
C ASP A 155 -9.67 -8.95 -5.68
N GLU A 156 -10.71 -8.28 -5.16
CA GLU A 156 -10.70 -7.70 -3.82
C GLU A 156 -10.60 -8.77 -2.74
N GLU A 157 -11.35 -9.85 -2.86
CA GLU A 157 -11.32 -10.98 -1.94
C GLU A 157 -9.97 -11.70 -1.97
N ASP A 158 -9.36 -11.84 -3.16
CA ASP A 158 -8.04 -12.44 -3.32
C ASP A 158 -6.95 -11.54 -2.70
N LEU A 159 -7.03 -10.23 -2.90
CA LEU A 159 -6.16 -9.25 -2.27
C LEU A 159 -6.28 -9.32 -0.73
N TYR A 160 -7.53 -9.38 -0.22
CA TYR A 160 -7.82 -9.50 1.20
C TYR A 160 -7.15 -10.71 1.83
N ARG A 161 -7.28 -11.88 1.20
CA ARG A 161 -6.66 -13.14 1.65
C ARG A 161 -5.13 -13.10 1.61
N GLN A 162 -4.55 -12.43 0.61
CA GLN A 162 -3.10 -12.27 0.53
C GLN A 162 -2.56 -11.42 1.68
N TYR A 163 -3.28 -10.36 2.05
CA TYR A 163 -2.87 -9.51 3.17
C TYR A 163 -3.11 -10.15 4.54
N ALA A 164 -4.06 -11.07 4.68
CA ALA A 164 -4.19 -11.89 5.88
C ALA A 164 -2.90 -12.70 6.17
N ARG A 165 -2.26 -13.26 5.12
CA ARG A 165 -0.98 -13.97 5.25
C ARG A 165 0.18 -13.08 5.72
N LEU A 166 0.14 -11.79 5.40
CA LEU A 166 1.10 -10.82 5.95
C LEU A 166 1.01 -10.74 7.47
N GLY A 167 -0.21 -10.78 8.00
CA GLY A 167 -0.45 -10.81 9.43
C GLY A 167 0.05 -12.09 10.10
N ASP A 168 -0.21 -13.24 9.47
CA ASP A 168 0.29 -14.54 9.97
C ASP A 168 1.81 -14.54 10.06
N ALA A 169 2.49 -13.95 9.08
CA ALA A 169 3.95 -13.81 9.06
C ALA A 169 4.50 -12.81 10.11
N LEU A 170 3.64 -11.96 10.69
CA LEU A 170 3.96 -11.06 11.82
C LEU A 170 3.62 -11.68 13.19
N GLN A 171 3.43 -12.99 13.28
CA GLN A 171 3.08 -13.75 14.48
C GLN A 171 1.76 -13.32 15.13
N MET A 172 0.83 -12.82 14.36
CA MET A 172 -0.52 -12.62 14.87
C MET A 172 -1.16 -13.98 15.20
N PRO A 173 -1.92 -14.09 16.30
CA PRO A 173 -2.66 -15.31 16.58
C PRO A 173 -3.59 -15.69 15.44
N GLU A 174 -3.81 -16.99 15.24
CA GLU A 174 -4.84 -17.48 14.33
C GLU A 174 -6.16 -16.75 14.56
N HIS A 175 -6.86 -16.42 13.48
CA HIS A 175 -8.14 -15.69 13.51
C HIS A 175 -8.06 -14.26 14.07
N PHE A 176 -6.88 -13.67 14.20
CA PHE A 176 -6.74 -12.28 14.64
C PHE A 176 -7.04 -11.30 13.51
N TRP A 177 -6.76 -11.67 12.27
CA TRP A 177 -7.21 -10.94 11.09
C TRP A 177 -8.74 -11.01 10.99
N PRO A 178 -9.45 -9.89 10.68
CA PRO A 178 -10.90 -9.89 10.58
C PRO A 178 -11.40 -10.96 9.61
N GLU A 179 -12.46 -11.66 9.97
CA GLU A 179 -12.94 -12.87 9.24
C GLU A 179 -13.43 -12.60 7.79
N ASN A 180 -13.81 -11.36 7.50
CA ASN A 180 -14.30 -10.93 6.19
C ASN A 180 -14.16 -9.43 6.02
N LEU A 181 -14.36 -8.94 4.78
CA LEU A 181 -14.25 -7.53 4.41
C LEU A 181 -15.11 -6.61 5.30
N ARG A 182 -16.34 -7.01 5.61
CA ARG A 182 -17.23 -6.22 6.47
C ARG A 182 -16.70 -6.11 7.90
N ALA A 183 -16.16 -7.17 8.44
CA ALA A 183 -15.52 -7.16 9.76
C ALA A 183 -14.26 -6.31 9.74
N PHE A 184 -13.52 -6.35 8.64
CA PHE A 184 -12.35 -5.49 8.43
C PHE A 184 -12.73 -4.00 8.38
N ASP A 185 -13.71 -3.62 7.57
CA ASP A 185 -14.17 -2.24 7.47
C ASP A 185 -14.61 -1.70 8.84
N ASN A 186 -15.40 -2.48 9.58
CA ASN A 186 -15.81 -2.12 10.94
C ASN A 186 -14.62 -1.95 11.91
N TYR A 187 -13.60 -2.81 11.79
CA TYR A 187 -12.38 -2.70 12.59
C TYR A 187 -11.59 -1.44 12.22
N PHE A 188 -11.39 -1.23 10.92
CA PHE A 188 -10.59 -0.12 10.39
C PHE A 188 -11.20 1.23 10.77
N ASP A 189 -12.50 1.41 10.50
CA ASP A 189 -13.23 2.65 10.78
C ASP A 189 -13.21 2.98 12.28
N ARG A 190 -13.51 2.01 13.15
CA ARG A 190 -13.45 2.21 14.61
C ARG A 190 -12.05 2.59 15.09
N THR A 191 -11.02 1.97 14.51
CA THR A 191 -9.65 2.31 14.89
C THR A 191 -9.31 3.71 14.44
N LEU A 192 -9.68 4.07 13.20
CA LEU A 192 -9.47 5.40 12.65
C LEU A 192 -10.18 6.48 13.46
N GLU A 193 -11.44 6.28 13.86
CA GLU A 193 -12.19 7.19 14.73
C GLU A 193 -11.48 7.44 16.06
N ASN A 194 -10.85 6.40 16.63
CA ASN A 194 -10.11 6.52 17.89
C ASN A 194 -8.73 7.19 17.75
N LEU A 195 -8.23 7.36 16.53
CA LEU A 195 -6.97 8.09 16.25
C LEU A 195 -7.22 9.60 16.10
N VAL A 196 -8.45 9.96 15.71
CA VAL A 196 -8.85 11.37 15.51
C VAL A 196 -9.39 11.90 16.85
N VAL A 197 -8.50 12.32 17.71
CA VAL A 197 -8.85 13.03 18.96
C VAL A 197 -8.18 14.39 18.98
#